data_8436af200e2c213e92b6d09991af310b
#
_entry.id   8436af200e2c213e92b6d09991af310b
#
_cell.length_a   1.000
_cell.length_b   1.000
_cell.length_c   1.000
_cell.angle_alpha   90.00
_cell.angle_beta   90.00
_cell.angle_gamma   90.00
#
_symmetry.space_group_name_H-M   'P 1'
#
loop_
_entity.id
_entity.type
_entity.pdbx_description
1 polymer ?
#
loop_
_entity_poly.entity_id
_entity_poly.type
_entity_poly.pdbx_seq_one_letter_code
_entity_poly.pdbx_strand_id
1 'polypeptide(L)'
;MLYDEEKNLYVASKYIKFLLNLDIIKNDVSKMLASYNAGPGNFSKWSKNFYKSEIDPIFMIETLPARQTRNYIKLVLTNLWIYKIRLNEKPDLLFKLASGSIPKYEFKNDR
;
A
#
# COMPACT_ATOMS: atom_id res chain seq x y z
N MET A 1 17.89 -25.48 -0.66
CA MET A 1 18.19 -24.09 -0.22
C MET A 1 17.40 -23.12 -1.06
N LEU A 2 16.73 -22.18 -0.40
CA LEU A 2 16.04 -21.11 -1.11
C LEU A 2 17.06 -20.10 -1.63
N TYR A 3 16.84 -19.63 -2.84
CA TYR A 3 17.61 -18.52 -3.36
C TYR A 3 17.26 -17.26 -2.58
N ASP A 4 18.17 -16.30 -2.55
CA ASP A 4 17.96 -15.06 -1.85
C ASP A 4 16.69 -14.34 -2.34
N GLU A 5 16.43 -14.40 -3.64
CA GLU A 5 15.23 -13.79 -4.21
C GLU A 5 13.96 -14.43 -3.65
N GLU A 6 13.93 -15.76 -3.55
CA GLU A 6 12.77 -16.47 -3.02
C GLU A 6 12.57 -16.15 -1.55
N LYS A 7 13.66 -16.10 -0.77
CA LYS A 7 13.59 -15.73 0.63
C LYS A 7 13.07 -14.33 0.81
N ASN A 8 13.57 -13.40 0.00
CA ASN A 8 13.17 -12.00 0.08
C ASN A 8 11.69 -11.84 -0.24
N LEU A 9 11.22 -12.54 -1.25
CA LEU A 9 9.82 -12.49 -1.63
C LEU A 9 8.92 -13.07 -0.52
N TYR A 10 9.36 -14.17 0.08
CA TYR A 10 8.60 -14.79 1.16
C TYR A 10 8.51 -13.85 2.38
N VAL A 11 9.64 -13.29 2.78
CA VAL A 11 9.70 -12.37 3.93
C VAL A 11 8.88 -11.11 3.65
N ALA A 12 9.01 -10.57 2.44
CA ALA A 12 8.25 -9.38 2.06
C ALA A 12 6.75 -9.66 2.10
N SER A 13 6.33 -10.81 1.61
CA SER A 13 4.94 -11.22 1.63
C SER A 13 4.39 -11.30 3.06
N LYS A 14 5.16 -11.89 3.96
CA LYS A 14 4.78 -11.98 5.37
C LYS A 14 4.68 -10.61 6.01
N TYR A 15 5.63 -9.75 5.71
CA TYR A 15 5.64 -8.40 6.27
C TYR A 15 4.46 -7.57 5.78
N ILE A 16 4.12 -7.70 4.50
CA ILE A 16 2.96 -7.02 3.94
C ILE A 16 1.69 -7.46 4.65
N LYS A 17 1.52 -8.76 4.88
CA LYS A 17 0.37 -9.26 5.62
C LYS A 17 0.32 -8.72 7.04
N PHE A 18 1.47 -8.65 7.70
CA PHE A 18 1.57 -8.08 9.02
C PHE A 18 1.10 -6.62 9.02
N LEU A 19 1.59 -5.82 8.07
CA LEU A 19 1.19 -4.42 7.97
C LEU A 19 -0.30 -4.26 7.70
N LEU A 20 -0.83 -5.07 6.78
CA LEU A 20 -2.25 -4.98 6.43
C LEU A 20 -3.17 -5.25 7.61
N ASN A 21 -2.70 -6.05 8.57
CA ASN A 21 -3.49 -6.41 9.75
C ASN A 21 -3.38 -5.41 10.90
N LEU A 22 -2.50 -4.43 10.80
CA LEU A 22 -2.40 -3.41 11.85
C LEU A 22 -3.66 -2.54 11.90
N ASP A 23 -4.06 -2.17 13.11
CA ASP A 23 -5.27 -1.36 13.31
C ASP A 23 -5.21 -0.03 12.59
N ILE A 24 -4.02 0.55 12.48
CA ILE A 24 -3.86 1.84 11.80
C ILE A 24 -3.93 1.71 10.28
N ILE A 25 -3.94 0.48 9.77
CA ILE A 25 -3.93 0.24 8.33
C ILE A 25 -5.21 -0.43 7.85
N LYS A 26 -5.66 -1.48 8.53
CA LYS A 26 -6.94 -2.16 8.27
C LYS A 26 -7.15 -2.48 6.78
N ASN A 27 -6.20 -3.18 6.18
CA ASN A 27 -6.25 -3.61 4.78
C ASN A 27 -6.22 -2.47 3.77
N ASP A 28 -5.94 -1.24 4.18
CA ASP A 28 -5.80 -0.10 3.27
C ASP A 28 -4.45 -0.19 2.57
N VAL A 29 -4.47 -0.39 1.26
CA VAL A 29 -3.24 -0.59 0.48
C VAL A 29 -2.36 0.66 0.49
N SER A 30 -2.95 1.85 0.40
CA SER A 30 -2.18 3.09 0.43
C SER A 30 -1.43 3.26 1.73
N LYS A 31 -2.10 2.99 2.84
CA LYS A 31 -1.48 3.07 4.17
C LYS A 31 -0.42 1.98 4.34
N MET A 32 -0.67 0.80 3.80
CA MET A 32 0.31 -0.28 3.84
C MET A 32 1.59 0.13 3.11
N LEU A 33 1.46 0.72 1.93
CA LEU A 33 2.63 1.16 1.16
C LEU A 33 3.41 2.26 1.89
N ALA A 34 2.71 3.18 2.53
CA ALA A 34 3.35 4.21 3.33
C ALA A 34 4.15 3.59 4.48
N SER A 35 3.55 2.63 5.18
CA SER A 35 4.22 1.95 6.28
C SER A 35 5.38 1.08 5.81
N TYR A 36 5.23 0.45 4.66
CA TYR A 36 6.29 -0.39 4.11
C TYR A 36 7.55 0.42 3.84
N ASN A 37 7.39 1.60 3.27
CA ASN A 37 8.54 2.45 2.94
C ASN A 37 9.08 3.22 4.14
N ALA A 38 8.20 3.84 4.92
CA ALA A 38 8.61 4.73 6.00
C ALA A 38 8.79 4.02 7.35
N GLY A 39 8.25 2.83 7.47
CA GLY A 39 8.21 2.10 8.73
C GLY A 39 6.89 2.34 9.46
N PRO A 40 6.35 1.31 10.14
CA PRO A 40 5.07 1.42 10.83
C PRO A 40 5.11 2.42 11.98
N GLY A 41 6.26 2.61 12.62
CA GLY A 41 6.40 3.59 13.69
C GLY A 41 6.19 5.01 13.19
N ASN A 42 6.84 5.36 12.08
CA ASN A 42 6.67 6.69 11.48
C ASN A 42 5.23 6.87 10.99
N PHE A 43 4.69 5.87 10.30
CA PHE A 43 3.32 5.99 9.82
C PHE A 43 2.34 6.12 10.98
N SER A 44 2.57 5.41 12.07
CA SER A 44 1.72 5.52 13.25
C SER A 44 1.69 6.96 13.77
N LYS A 45 2.84 7.61 13.84
CA LYS A 45 2.92 9.01 14.25
C LYS A 45 2.15 9.91 13.31
N TRP A 46 2.33 9.72 12.01
CA TRP A 46 1.64 10.52 11.00
C TRP A 46 0.14 10.31 11.08
N SER A 47 -0.28 9.07 11.24
CA SER A 47 -1.69 8.73 11.32
C SER A 47 -2.38 9.41 12.50
N LYS A 48 -1.74 9.40 13.66
CA LYS A 48 -2.30 10.03 14.86
C LYS A 48 -2.45 11.54 14.70
N ASN A 49 -1.47 12.16 14.04
CA ASN A 49 -1.41 13.61 13.98
C ASN A 49 -2.20 14.20 12.80
N PHE A 50 -2.29 13.46 11.69
CA PHE A 50 -2.78 14.04 10.45
C PHE A 50 -3.91 13.26 9.78
N TYR A 51 -4.03 11.95 10.01
CA TYR A 51 -4.94 11.14 9.20
C TYR A 51 -5.94 10.37 10.03
N LYS A 52 -7.19 10.55 9.68
CA LYS A 52 -8.28 9.76 10.22
C LYS A 52 -8.48 8.52 9.36
N SER A 53 -9.27 7.56 9.86
CA SER A 53 -9.46 6.30 9.16
C SER A 53 -10.13 6.46 7.79
N GLU A 54 -10.96 7.47 7.63
CA GLU A 54 -11.75 7.68 6.39
C GLU A 54 -11.16 8.77 5.50
N ILE A 55 -9.87 8.99 5.55
CA ILE A 55 -9.25 10.04 4.75
C ILE A 55 -9.18 9.63 3.28
N ASP A 56 -9.32 10.62 2.39
CA ASP A 56 -9.13 10.43 0.95
C ASP A 56 -7.70 9.93 0.71
N PRO A 57 -7.53 8.78 0.05
CA PRO A 57 -6.20 8.22 -0.14
C PRO A 57 -5.27 9.09 -0.98
N ILE A 58 -5.79 9.80 -1.99
CA ILE A 58 -4.94 10.69 -2.80
C ILE A 58 -4.44 11.84 -1.94
N PHE A 59 -5.32 12.43 -1.14
CA PHE A 59 -4.92 13.50 -0.22
C PHE A 59 -3.86 13.01 0.75
N MET A 60 -4.07 11.81 1.31
CA MET A 60 -3.09 11.23 2.23
C MET A 60 -1.72 11.08 1.55
N ILE A 61 -1.70 10.48 0.36
CA ILE A 61 -0.44 10.24 -0.35
C ILE A 61 0.29 11.56 -0.62
N GLU A 62 -0.43 12.57 -1.10
CA GLU A 62 0.20 13.83 -1.47
C GLU A 62 0.68 14.64 -0.28
N THR A 63 0.14 14.39 0.92
CA THR A 63 0.47 15.16 2.11
C THR A 63 1.37 14.43 3.09
N LEU A 64 1.80 13.21 2.78
CA LEU A 64 2.72 12.49 3.66
C LEU A 64 3.97 13.33 3.92
N PRO A 65 4.44 13.38 5.17
CA PRO A 65 5.57 14.26 5.52
C PRO A 65 6.88 13.90 4.83
N ALA A 66 7.06 12.65 4.38
CA ALA A 66 8.31 12.21 3.78
C ALA A 66 8.18 12.14 2.26
N ARG A 67 8.97 12.97 1.59
CA ARG A 67 8.98 13.02 0.12
C ARG A 67 9.33 11.67 -0.49
N GLN A 68 10.30 10.97 0.09
CA GLN A 68 10.70 9.65 -0.39
C GLN A 68 9.52 8.69 -0.38
N THR A 69 8.73 8.72 0.67
CA THR A 69 7.58 7.84 0.80
C THR A 69 6.49 8.19 -0.21
N ARG A 70 6.24 9.50 -0.42
CA ARG A 70 5.29 9.93 -1.44
C ARG A 70 5.68 9.41 -2.81
N ASN A 71 6.95 9.57 -3.16
CA ASN A 71 7.45 9.15 -4.47
C ASN A 71 7.42 7.62 -4.61
N TYR A 72 7.73 6.91 -3.54
CA TYR A 72 7.68 5.45 -3.54
C TYR A 72 6.28 4.94 -3.87
N ILE A 73 5.27 5.49 -3.21
CA ILE A 73 3.88 5.06 -3.43
C ILE A 73 3.46 5.33 -4.87
N LYS A 74 3.78 6.50 -5.39
CA LYS A 74 3.46 6.86 -6.77
C LYS A 74 4.13 5.92 -7.76
N LEU A 75 5.37 5.58 -7.51
CA LEU A 75 6.11 4.66 -8.38
C LEU A 75 5.49 3.26 -8.38
N VAL A 76 5.16 2.76 -7.19
CA VAL A 76 4.56 1.42 -7.07
C VAL A 76 3.21 1.37 -7.78
N LEU A 77 2.37 2.39 -7.57
CA LEU A 77 1.05 2.42 -8.19
C LEU A 77 1.15 2.56 -9.72
N THR A 78 2.10 3.33 -10.21
CA THR A 78 2.33 3.47 -11.64
C THR A 78 2.76 2.14 -12.25
N ASN A 79 3.68 1.43 -11.58
CA ASN A 79 4.14 0.14 -12.07
C ASN A 79 3.03 -0.89 -12.06
N LEU A 80 2.18 -0.86 -11.05
CA LEU A 80 1.03 -1.75 -10.98
C LEU A 80 0.06 -1.49 -12.15
N TRP A 81 -0.19 -0.22 -12.47
CA TRP A 81 -1.05 0.15 -13.57
C TRP A 81 -0.51 -0.40 -14.90
N ILE A 82 0.78 -0.17 -15.16
CA ILE A 82 1.41 -0.66 -16.39
C ILE A 82 1.31 -2.17 -16.47
N TYR A 83 1.60 -2.85 -15.35
CA TYR A 83 1.56 -4.30 -15.29
C TYR A 83 0.15 -4.84 -15.61
N LYS A 84 -0.87 -4.24 -15.01
CA LYS A 84 -2.26 -4.65 -15.24
C LYS A 84 -2.69 -4.43 -16.69
N ILE A 85 -2.30 -3.30 -17.27
CA ILE A 85 -2.59 -3.03 -18.68
C ILE A 85 -1.94 -4.08 -19.60
N ARG A 86 -0.70 -4.44 -19.32
CA ARG A 86 0.02 -5.45 -20.11
C ARG A 86 -0.64 -6.82 -20.02
N LEU A 87 -1.28 -7.12 -18.90
CA LEU A 87 -1.99 -8.39 -18.71
C LEU A 87 -3.44 -8.35 -19.20
N ASN A 88 -3.87 -7.23 -19.78
CA ASN A 88 -5.26 -7.02 -20.17
C ASN A 88 -6.22 -7.10 -19.00
N GLU A 89 -5.75 -6.68 -17.82
CA GLU A 89 -6.56 -6.65 -16.61
C GLU A 89 -6.93 -5.21 -16.27
N LYS A 90 -8.06 -5.04 -15.59
CA LYS A 90 -8.48 -3.72 -15.15
C LYS A 90 -7.67 -3.30 -13.93
N PRO A 91 -7.13 -2.07 -13.91
CA PRO A 91 -6.42 -1.58 -12.72
C PRO A 91 -7.42 -1.06 -11.67
N ASP A 92 -8.15 -1.97 -11.05
CA ASP A 92 -9.23 -1.61 -10.12
C ASP A 92 -8.78 -0.73 -8.96
N LEU A 93 -7.58 -0.99 -8.42
CA LEU A 93 -7.02 -0.19 -7.34
C LEU A 93 -6.90 1.28 -7.74
N LEU A 94 -6.42 1.52 -8.97
CA LEU A 94 -6.23 2.89 -9.44
C LEU A 94 -7.55 3.58 -9.71
N PHE A 95 -8.54 2.85 -10.19
CA PHE A 95 -9.88 3.40 -10.38
C PHE A 95 -10.49 3.80 -9.03
N LYS A 96 -10.30 2.97 -8.01
CA LYS A 96 -10.77 3.30 -6.66
C LYS A 96 -10.10 4.56 -6.14
N LEU A 97 -8.78 4.65 -6.30
CA LEU A 97 -8.05 5.84 -5.88
C LEU A 97 -8.55 7.10 -6.61
N ALA A 98 -8.73 7.00 -7.92
CA ALA A 98 -9.17 8.14 -8.71
C ALA A 98 -10.57 8.61 -8.32
N SER A 99 -11.40 7.71 -7.84
CA SER A 99 -12.77 8.05 -7.40
C SER A 99 -12.83 8.49 -5.95
N GLY A 100 -11.70 8.52 -5.24
CA GLY A 100 -11.65 8.87 -3.83
C GLY A 100 -11.99 7.73 -2.89
N SER A 101 -12.17 6.54 -3.43
CA SER A 101 -12.47 5.36 -2.61
C SER A 101 -11.18 4.81 -1.97
N ILE A 102 -11.33 4.20 -0.80
CA ILE A 102 -10.19 3.57 -0.12
C ILE A 102 -9.87 2.26 -0.82
N PRO A 103 -8.62 2.09 -1.29
CA PRO A 103 -8.22 0.88 -2.00
C PRO A 103 -7.87 -0.23 -1.02
N LYS A 104 -8.86 -0.98 -0.60
CA LYS A 104 -8.66 -2.05 0.36
C LYS A 104 -8.28 -3.35 -0.33
N TYR A 105 -7.34 -4.04 0.30
CA TYR A 105 -6.95 -5.35 -0.15
C TYR A 105 -7.98 -6.38 0.33
N GLU A 106 -8.42 -7.23 -0.58
CA GLU A 106 -9.34 -8.31 -0.25
C GLU A 106 -8.59 -9.63 -0.32
N PHE A 107 -8.51 -10.30 0.81
CA PHE A 107 -7.92 -11.62 0.84
C PHE A 107 -8.87 -12.59 0.17
N LYS A 108 -8.43 -13.15 -0.95
CA LYS A 108 -9.24 -14.18 -1.61
C LYS A 108 -9.12 -15.47 -0.84
N ASN A 109 -10.24 -16.18 -0.76
CA ASN A 109 -10.20 -17.51 -0.20
C ASN A 109 -9.53 -18.43 -1.21
N ASP A 110 -8.37 -18.90 -0.83
CA ASP A 110 -7.67 -19.88 -1.65
C ASP A 110 -8.20 -21.25 -1.34
N ARG A 111 -8.44 -21.96 -2.38
CA ARG A 111 -8.90 -23.33 -2.23
C ARG A 111 -7.80 -24.28 -2.59
#